data_3821bb276b4546598b36b060b5bd99b3
#
_entry.id   3821bb276b4546598b36b060b5bd99b3
#
_cell.length_a   1.000
_cell.length_b   1.000
_cell.length_c   1.000
_cell.angle_alpha   90.00
_cell.angle_beta   90.00
_cell.angle_gamma   90.00
#
_symmetry.space_group_name_H-M   'P 1'
#
loop_
_entity.id
_entity.type
_entity.pdbx_description
1 polymer ?
#
loop_
_entity_poly.entity_id
_entity_poly.type
_entity_poly.pdbx_seq_one_letter_code
_entity_poly.pdbx_strand_id
1 'polypeptide(L)'
;TNGFAPTQNLKKQLSTMLTSVGGTLIGKNVVIGPLTNIDKGTIYNTNISNNVYIDSMVMIGHNCKVEKNTVITTGVVLCGSSKIMSNCWIGANSTIKEHVTVKKNNLIGISSVVLKSTRINGVYAGNPARYIKNNLKI
;
A
#
# COMPACT_ATOMS: atom_id res chain seq x y z
N THR A 1 5.01 14.19 2.12
CA THR A 1 3.85 14.99 2.54
C THR A 1 3.30 14.54 3.89
N ASN A 2 2.55 15.40 4.57
CA ASN A 2 1.78 15.00 5.75
C ASN A 2 0.59 14.15 5.28
N GLY A 3 0.46 12.92 5.79
CA GLY A 3 -0.69 12.09 5.53
C GLY A 3 -1.96 12.67 6.17
N PHE A 4 -3.10 12.42 5.55
CA PHE A 4 -4.39 12.71 6.14
C PHE A 4 -4.75 11.62 7.15
N ALA A 5 -4.56 11.89 8.43
CA ALA A 5 -4.86 10.97 9.52
C ALA A 5 -5.86 11.63 10.51
N PRO A 6 -7.14 11.72 10.15
CA PRO A 6 -8.15 12.30 11.01
C PRO A 6 -8.46 11.38 12.21
N THR A 7 -8.64 11.96 13.37
CA THR A 7 -9.24 11.27 14.51
C THR A 7 -10.73 11.56 14.52
N GLN A 8 -11.56 10.54 14.60
CA GLN A 8 -12.99 10.69 14.75
C GLN A 8 -13.37 10.59 16.22
N ASN A 9 -14.02 11.63 16.71
CA ASN A 9 -14.70 11.57 17.99
C ASN A 9 -16.22 11.53 17.72
N LEU A 10 -16.82 10.38 17.94
CA LEU A 10 -18.24 10.14 17.67
C LEU A 10 -19.20 11.09 18.46
N LYS A 11 -18.71 11.76 19.49
CA LYS A 11 -19.47 12.72 20.30
C LYS A 11 -19.26 14.18 19.90
N LYS A 12 -18.25 14.47 19.07
CA LYS A 12 -17.99 15.81 18.53
C LYS A 12 -17.79 15.66 17.02
N GLN A 13 -18.59 16.33 16.24
CA GLN A 13 -18.53 16.31 14.76
C GLN A 13 -17.25 16.93 14.17
N LEU A 14 -16.19 17.05 14.94
CA LEU A 14 -14.92 17.64 14.53
C LEU A 14 -13.85 16.55 14.40
N SER A 15 -13.35 16.38 13.19
CA SER A 15 -12.12 15.64 12.95
C SER A 15 -10.94 16.55 13.21
N THR A 16 -9.99 16.09 14.02
CA THR A 16 -8.71 16.77 14.20
C THR A 16 -7.61 16.00 13.48
N MET A 17 -6.69 16.74 12.86
CA MET A 17 -5.50 16.14 12.25
C MET A 17 -4.47 15.80 13.32
N LEU A 18 -3.96 14.57 13.30
CA LEU A 18 -2.81 14.19 14.12
C LEU A 18 -1.54 14.87 13.60
N THR A 19 -0.76 15.40 14.50
CA THR A 19 0.60 15.86 14.15
C THR A 19 1.47 14.66 13.84
N SER A 20 1.95 14.58 12.61
CA SER A 20 2.80 13.48 12.15
C SER A 20 4.26 13.75 12.52
N VAL A 21 4.85 12.90 13.35
CA VAL A 21 6.26 12.97 13.78
C VAL A 21 7.15 11.94 13.08
N GLY A 22 6.55 10.93 12.46
CA GLY A 22 7.27 9.94 11.65
C GLY A 22 7.79 10.55 10.34
N GLY A 23 8.61 9.79 9.64
CA GLY A 23 9.20 10.13 8.35
C GLY A 23 8.81 9.15 7.25
N THR A 24 9.53 9.24 6.15
CA THR A 24 9.50 8.27 5.06
C THR A 24 10.92 7.71 4.88
N LEU A 25 11.06 6.40 4.92
CA LEU A 25 12.31 5.70 4.64
C LEU A 25 12.22 5.01 3.28
N ILE A 26 13.19 5.27 2.42
CA ILE A 26 13.27 4.68 1.08
C ILE A 26 14.60 3.93 0.97
N GLY A 27 14.52 2.65 0.63
CA GLY A 27 15.66 1.76 0.50
C GLY A 27 16.47 1.99 -0.77
N LYS A 28 17.34 1.04 -1.07
CA LYS A 28 18.21 1.07 -2.27
C LYS A 28 17.46 0.54 -3.49
N ASN A 29 17.85 1.02 -4.68
CA ASN A 29 17.29 0.58 -5.97
C ASN A 29 15.76 0.72 -6.02
N VAL A 30 15.23 1.82 -5.50
CA VAL A 30 13.81 2.14 -5.59
C VAL A 30 13.60 3.09 -6.75
N VAL A 31 12.62 2.76 -7.60
CA VAL A 31 12.17 3.62 -8.70
C VAL A 31 10.80 4.17 -8.33
N ILE A 32 10.60 5.46 -8.50
CA ILE A 32 9.34 6.13 -8.21
C ILE A 32 8.95 6.98 -9.42
N GLY A 33 7.82 6.63 -10.03
CA GLY A 33 7.28 7.34 -11.18
C GLY A 33 6.69 8.71 -10.84
N PRO A 34 6.43 9.53 -11.85
CA PRO A 34 5.91 10.88 -11.67
C PRO A 34 4.52 10.90 -11.04
N LEU A 35 4.20 12.01 -10.36
CA LEU A 35 2.91 12.23 -9.69
C LEU A 35 2.57 11.21 -8.59
N THR A 36 3.54 10.44 -8.15
CA THR A 36 3.38 9.53 -7.01
C THR A 36 3.53 10.29 -5.71
N ASN A 37 2.60 10.07 -4.78
CA ASN A 37 2.64 10.64 -3.45
C ASN A 37 2.93 9.57 -2.41
N ILE A 38 3.88 9.83 -1.53
CA ILE A 38 4.19 8.98 -0.38
C ILE A 38 4.07 9.82 0.88
N ASP A 39 3.05 9.52 1.68
CA ASP A 39 2.83 10.21 2.94
C ASP A 39 3.86 9.75 3.98
N LYS A 40 4.35 10.69 4.76
CA LYS A 40 5.17 10.34 5.93
C LYS A 40 4.31 9.63 6.99
N GLY A 41 4.94 8.83 7.81
CA GLY A 41 4.25 8.18 8.92
C GLY A 41 3.79 9.14 10.00
N THR A 42 2.78 8.75 10.75
CA THR A 42 2.27 9.55 11.89
C THR A 42 3.22 9.46 13.09
N ILE A 43 3.39 8.29 13.67
CA ILE A 43 4.34 8.01 14.77
C ILE A 43 5.53 7.21 14.23
N TYR A 44 5.25 6.13 13.51
CA TYR A 44 6.26 5.30 12.85
C TYR A 44 6.43 5.73 11.39
N ASN A 45 7.55 5.37 10.77
CA ASN A 45 7.82 5.73 9.39
C ASN A 45 6.94 4.96 8.40
N THR A 46 6.58 5.61 7.29
CA THR A 46 6.26 4.93 6.04
C THR A 46 7.55 4.36 5.47
N ASN A 47 7.55 3.09 5.07
CA ASN A 47 8.77 2.37 4.72
C ASN A 47 8.67 1.69 3.36
N ILE A 48 9.55 2.07 2.44
CA ILE A 48 9.74 1.42 1.14
C ILE A 48 11.09 0.71 1.15
N SER A 49 11.06 -0.61 1.10
CA SER A 49 12.29 -1.43 1.16
C SER A 49 13.07 -1.40 -0.15
N ASN A 50 14.15 -2.20 -0.23
CA ASN A 50 15.02 -2.25 -1.41
C ASN A 50 14.33 -2.90 -2.63
N ASN A 51 14.78 -2.52 -3.84
CA ASN A 51 14.33 -3.10 -5.10
C ASN A 51 12.80 -3.02 -5.27
N VAL A 52 12.20 -1.90 -4.94
CA VAL A 52 10.77 -1.65 -5.14
C VAL A 52 10.61 -0.75 -6.37
N TYR A 53 9.71 -1.14 -7.26
CA TYR A 53 9.29 -0.33 -8.39
C TYR A 53 7.90 0.23 -8.12
N ILE A 54 7.77 1.55 -8.16
CA ILE A 54 6.52 2.27 -7.99
C ILE A 54 6.31 3.12 -9.24
N ASP A 55 5.24 2.86 -9.96
CA ASP A 55 4.91 3.56 -11.19
C ASP A 55 4.27 4.93 -10.89
N SER A 56 3.78 5.59 -11.92
CA SER A 56 3.19 6.93 -11.85
C SER A 56 1.82 6.95 -11.16
N MET A 57 1.49 8.11 -10.57
CA MET A 57 0.18 8.38 -9.95
C MET A 57 -0.22 7.40 -8.84
N VAL A 58 0.76 6.81 -8.16
CA VAL A 58 0.52 5.94 -7.00
C VAL A 58 0.34 6.77 -5.74
N MET A 59 -0.62 6.41 -4.91
CA MET A 59 -0.81 6.97 -3.58
C MET A 59 -0.43 5.98 -2.50
N ILE A 60 0.58 6.30 -1.71
CA ILE A 60 0.99 5.51 -0.54
C ILE A 60 0.67 6.32 0.72
N GLY A 61 -0.32 5.86 1.46
CA GLY A 61 -0.77 6.49 2.69
C GLY A 61 0.23 6.35 3.85
N HIS A 62 -0.02 7.07 4.91
CA HIS A 62 0.82 7.11 6.11
C HIS A 62 1.02 5.71 6.74
N ASN A 63 2.19 5.45 7.30
CA ASN A 63 2.55 4.21 7.99
C ASN A 63 2.51 2.94 7.11
N CYS A 64 2.39 3.07 5.80
CA CYS A 64 2.46 1.93 4.90
C CYS A 64 3.85 1.29 4.91
N LYS A 65 3.88 -0.02 4.65
CA LYS A 65 5.13 -0.77 4.50
C LYS A 65 5.11 -1.53 3.19
N VAL A 66 6.10 -1.30 2.34
CA VAL A 66 6.31 -2.03 1.09
C VAL A 66 7.63 -2.78 1.20
N GLU A 67 7.55 -4.10 1.22
CA GLU A 67 8.74 -4.96 1.33
C GLU A 67 9.41 -5.14 -0.05
N LYS A 68 10.63 -5.68 -0.02
CA LYS A 68 11.54 -5.80 -1.17
C LYS A 68 10.96 -6.56 -2.36
N ASN A 69 11.52 -6.26 -3.53
CA ASN A 69 11.21 -6.94 -4.80
C ASN A 69 9.71 -6.86 -5.16
N THR A 70 9.09 -5.73 -4.90
CA THR A 70 7.67 -5.51 -5.13
C THR A 70 7.48 -4.50 -6.24
N VAL A 71 6.49 -4.74 -7.08
CA VAL A 71 6.07 -3.84 -8.15
C VAL A 71 4.69 -3.30 -7.82
N ILE A 72 4.57 -1.98 -7.85
CA ILE A 72 3.30 -1.25 -7.68
C ILE A 72 3.07 -0.47 -8.97
N THR A 73 2.07 -0.87 -9.73
CA THR A 73 1.81 -0.26 -11.03
C THR A 73 0.93 0.99 -10.91
N THR A 74 0.69 1.66 -12.03
CA THR A 74 0.10 3.01 -12.07
C THR A 74 -1.25 3.11 -11.34
N GLY A 75 -1.49 4.23 -10.69
CA GLY A 75 -2.78 4.57 -10.07
C GLY A 75 -3.18 3.73 -8.85
N VAL A 76 -2.28 2.93 -8.30
CA VAL A 76 -2.56 2.13 -7.10
C VAL A 76 -2.71 3.03 -5.88
N VAL A 77 -3.66 2.68 -5.01
CA VAL A 77 -3.86 3.33 -3.72
C VAL A 77 -3.58 2.34 -2.59
N LEU A 78 -2.58 2.64 -1.79
CA LEU A 78 -2.31 1.97 -0.52
C LEU A 78 -2.86 2.85 0.61
N CYS A 79 -3.98 2.45 1.22
CA CYS A 79 -4.53 3.17 2.36
C CYS A 79 -3.64 3.04 3.59
N GLY A 80 -3.77 3.97 4.53
CA GLY A 80 -2.91 4.09 5.70
C GLY A 80 -2.68 2.78 6.46
N SER A 81 -1.47 2.54 6.91
CA SER A 81 -1.06 1.35 7.66
C SER A 81 -1.22 0.02 6.91
N SER A 82 -1.47 0.03 5.61
CA SER A 82 -1.46 -1.20 4.82
C SER A 82 -0.03 -1.72 4.64
N LYS A 83 0.09 -3.02 4.39
CA LYS A 83 1.39 -3.69 4.24
C LYS A 83 1.41 -4.56 2.99
N ILE A 84 2.40 -4.34 2.14
CA ILE A 84 2.71 -5.21 1.00
C ILE A 84 3.99 -5.98 1.34
N MET A 85 3.87 -7.28 1.48
CA MET A 85 5.02 -8.14 1.75
C MET A 85 5.83 -8.37 0.48
N SER A 86 6.99 -9.03 0.62
CA SER A 86 7.96 -9.19 -0.47
C SER A 86 7.42 -9.97 -1.68
N ASN A 87 8.00 -9.67 -2.85
CA ASN A 87 7.74 -10.34 -4.12
C ASN A 87 6.26 -10.25 -4.56
N CYS A 88 5.65 -9.09 -4.40
CA CYS A 88 4.28 -8.86 -4.84
C CYS A 88 4.22 -8.04 -6.11
N TRP A 89 3.18 -8.27 -6.89
CA TRP A 89 2.78 -7.44 -8.02
C TRP A 89 1.40 -6.87 -7.75
N ILE A 90 1.30 -5.54 -7.70
CA ILE A 90 0.03 -4.84 -7.47
C ILE A 90 -0.42 -4.22 -8.79
N GLY A 91 -1.50 -4.74 -9.35
CA GLY A 91 -2.04 -4.33 -10.64
C GLY A 91 -2.62 -2.92 -10.62
N ALA A 92 -2.60 -2.26 -11.78
CA ALA A 92 -3.00 -0.87 -11.95
C ALA A 92 -4.40 -0.55 -11.40
N ASN A 93 -4.55 0.65 -10.84
CA ASN A 93 -5.80 1.15 -10.26
C ASN A 93 -6.39 0.27 -9.14
N SER A 94 -5.58 -0.56 -8.50
CA SER A 94 -6.02 -1.35 -7.35
C SER A 94 -5.98 -0.54 -6.07
N THR A 95 -6.86 -0.86 -5.14
CA THR A 95 -6.92 -0.25 -3.82
C THR A 95 -6.71 -1.30 -2.74
N ILE A 96 -5.78 -1.04 -1.82
CA ILE A 96 -5.56 -1.87 -0.64
C ILE A 96 -6.08 -1.11 0.57
N LYS A 97 -7.06 -1.69 1.24
CA LYS A 97 -7.71 -1.10 2.42
C LYS A 97 -6.70 -0.88 3.55
N GLU A 98 -6.98 0.10 4.42
CA GLU A 98 -6.19 0.38 5.63
C GLU A 98 -6.03 -0.88 6.51
N HIS A 99 -4.85 -1.05 7.12
CA HIS A 99 -4.48 -2.17 7.97
C HIS A 99 -4.48 -3.56 7.31
N VAL A 100 -4.73 -3.64 6.01
CA VAL A 100 -4.70 -4.90 5.26
C VAL A 100 -3.25 -5.27 4.91
N THR A 101 -2.94 -6.56 5.02
CA THR A 101 -1.65 -7.12 4.58
C THR A 101 -1.81 -7.97 3.33
N VAL A 102 -1.18 -7.56 2.24
CA VAL A 102 -0.94 -8.41 1.08
C VAL A 102 0.28 -9.27 1.37
N LYS A 103 0.08 -10.58 1.54
CA LYS A 103 1.14 -11.53 1.91
C LYS A 103 2.12 -11.75 0.77
N LYS A 104 3.24 -12.44 1.06
CA LYS A 104 4.34 -12.70 0.10
C LYS A 104 3.85 -13.39 -1.18
N ASN A 105 4.53 -13.10 -2.28
CA ASN A 105 4.36 -13.74 -3.58
C ASN A 105 2.92 -13.62 -4.12
N ASN A 106 2.25 -12.49 -3.87
CA ASN A 106 0.91 -12.27 -4.38
C ASN A 106 0.91 -11.45 -5.67
N LEU A 107 -0.05 -11.77 -6.53
CA LEU A 107 -0.45 -10.94 -7.66
C LEU A 107 -1.85 -10.42 -7.40
N ILE A 108 -1.98 -9.10 -7.37
CA ILE A 108 -3.27 -8.41 -7.31
C ILE A 108 -3.60 -7.95 -8.73
N GLY A 109 -4.75 -8.40 -9.23
CA GLY A 109 -5.23 -8.02 -10.57
C GLY A 109 -5.56 -6.54 -10.67
N ILE A 110 -5.62 -6.01 -11.89
CA ILE A 110 -5.97 -4.61 -12.16
C ILE A 110 -7.34 -4.25 -11.56
N SER A 111 -7.52 -3.00 -11.13
CA SER A 111 -8.78 -2.46 -10.61
C SER A 111 -9.40 -3.27 -9.47
N SER A 112 -8.58 -3.96 -8.70
CA SER A 112 -9.03 -4.78 -7.57
C SER A 112 -9.14 -3.96 -6.29
N VAL A 113 -10.13 -4.32 -5.44
CA VAL A 113 -10.29 -3.71 -4.11
C VAL A 113 -10.08 -4.77 -3.03
N VAL A 114 -8.91 -4.72 -2.39
CA VAL A 114 -8.49 -5.71 -1.39
C VAL A 114 -8.92 -5.26 -0.01
N LEU A 115 -9.97 -5.87 0.51
CA LEU A 115 -10.59 -5.51 1.79
C LEU A 115 -10.15 -6.39 2.97
N LYS A 116 -9.50 -7.53 2.69
CA LYS A 116 -9.01 -8.49 3.71
C LYS A 116 -7.60 -8.93 3.38
N SER A 117 -6.81 -9.24 4.40
CA SER A 117 -5.46 -9.76 4.20
C SER A 117 -5.47 -11.05 3.39
N THR A 118 -4.50 -11.16 2.47
CA THR A 118 -4.39 -12.29 1.54
C THR A 118 -3.68 -13.49 2.18
N ARG A 119 -3.73 -14.65 1.52
CA ARG A 119 -2.82 -15.78 1.79
C ARG A 119 -1.51 -15.58 1.04
N ILE A 120 -0.47 -16.30 1.39
CA ILE A 120 0.77 -16.35 0.61
C ILE A 120 0.53 -17.01 -0.75
N ASN A 121 1.34 -16.66 -1.75
CA ASN A 121 1.35 -17.27 -3.08
C ASN A 121 -0.02 -17.24 -3.77
N GLY A 122 -0.78 -16.16 -3.65
CA GLY A 122 -2.13 -16.05 -4.22
C GLY A 122 -2.23 -15.07 -5.38
N VAL A 123 -3.14 -15.36 -6.29
CA VAL A 123 -3.68 -14.39 -7.27
C VAL A 123 -5.05 -13.96 -6.78
N TYR A 124 -5.24 -12.66 -6.65
CA TYR A 124 -6.50 -12.05 -6.21
C TYR A 124 -6.98 -11.04 -7.25
N ALA A 125 -8.26 -11.00 -7.52
CA ALA A 125 -8.83 -10.01 -8.43
C ALA A 125 -10.29 -9.68 -8.08
N GLY A 126 -10.74 -8.53 -8.55
CA GLY A 126 -12.13 -8.08 -8.45
C GLY A 126 -12.40 -7.05 -7.37
N ASN A 127 -13.65 -6.60 -7.29
CA ASN A 127 -14.16 -5.69 -6.27
C ASN A 127 -15.44 -6.27 -5.64
N PRO A 128 -15.40 -6.78 -4.41
CA PRO A 128 -14.20 -6.99 -3.57
C PRO A 128 -13.30 -8.09 -4.15
N ALA A 129 -11.98 -7.95 -3.94
CA ALA A 129 -11.01 -8.92 -4.44
C ALA A 129 -11.19 -10.29 -3.78
N ARG A 130 -11.17 -11.34 -4.61
CA ARG A 130 -11.29 -12.73 -4.20
C ARG A 130 -10.07 -13.52 -4.64
N TYR A 131 -9.73 -14.57 -3.91
CA TYR A 131 -8.72 -15.52 -4.31
C TYR A 131 -9.15 -16.24 -5.58
N ILE A 132 -8.29 -16.27 -6.58
CA ILE A 132 -8.53 -16.93 -7.87
C ILE A 132 -7.77 -18.25 -7.97
N LYS A 133 -6.46 -18.23 -7.69
CA LYS A 133 -5.57 -19.38 -7.81
C LYS A 133 -4.24 -19.15 -7.11
N ASN A 134 -3.42 -20.19 -7.03
CA ASN A 134 -2.03 -20.04 -6.61
C ASN A 134 -1.23 -19.24 -7.65
N ASN A 135 -0.33 -18.38 -7.18
CA ASN A 135 0.64 -17.69 -7.99
C ASN A 135 1.89 -18.58 -8.13
N LEU A 136 2.05 -19.23 -9.28
CA LEU A 136 3.16 -20.14 -9.56
C LEU A 136 4.34 -19.47 -10.28
N LYS A 137 4.28 -18.15 -10.52
CA LYS A 137 5.23 -17.44 -11.39
C LYS A 137 6.14 -16.45 -10.67
N ILE A 138 6.19 -16.46 -9.35
CA ILE A 138 7.08 -15.57 -8.61
C ILE A 138 8.08 -16.38 -7.81
#